data_f7849eb00ca2e66e28d6dbd9d63c16e1
#
_entry.id   f7849eb00ca2e66e28d6dbd9d63c16e1
#
_cell.length_a   1.000
_cell.length_b   1.000
_cell.length_c   1.000
_cell.angle_alpha   90.00
_cell.angle_beta   90.00
_cell.angle_gamma   90.00
#
_symmetry.space_group_name_H-M   'P 1'
#
loop_
_entity.id
_entity.type
_entity.pdbx_description
1 polymer ?
#
loop_
_entity_poly.entity_id
_entity_poly.type
_entity_poly.pdbx_seq_one_letter_code
_entity_poly.pdbx_strand_id
1 'polypeptide(L)'
;MAKLKKALITGSAVGIGRAITLDLASRGFDVAIHYRSSEEEAVKTCREALKFGAEAFTLQADVTNPQEARKLVEKAAQGLGGLSVVVNNVGNYLETITSQVSVEEWQEIIDSNLNATFYVTQAALPHLRKAKWGRIINLGFASAQNVLARKNITPYVIAKTGIIIYTKSLAKEIIEENITANVVSPGVVENSIDLNNFIPKLPSKRPASFPELTNAVWFFVNPDACYITGQVLEVSGGWNL
;
A
#
# COMPACT_ATOMS: atom_id res chain seq x y z
N MET A 1 -14.44 15.93 17.73
CA MET A 1 -13.64 16.58 16.66
C MET A 1 -13.77 15.76 15.38
N ALA A 2 -14.02 16.40 14.23
CA ALA A 2 -14.02 15.71 12.95
C ALA A 2 -12.63 15.09 12.72
N LYS A 3 -12.58 13.80 12.35
CA LYS A 3 -11.32 13.12 12.06
C LYS A 3 -10.73 13.68 10.78
N LEU A 4 -9.43 13.94 10.78
CA LEU A 4 -8.71 14.44 9.62
C LEU A 4 -8.75 13.39 8.50
N LYS A 5 -9.29 13.73 7.35
CA LYS A 5 -9.38 12.82 6.18
C LYS A 5 -8.33 13.21 5.13
N LYS A 6 -7.06 12.93 5.43
CA LYS A 6 -5.90 13.31 4.61
C LYS A 6 -5.04 12.09 4.35
N ALA A 7 -4.91 11.66 3.11
CA ALA A 7 -4.25 10.40 2.75
C ALA A 7 -3.09 10.59 1.77
N LEU A 8 -1.99 9.90 2.01
CA LEU A 8 -0.90 9.67 1.06
C LEU A 8 -0.94 8.21 0.59
N ILE A 9 -0.99 8.00 -0.71
CA ILE A 9 -0.92 6.66 -1.31
C ILE A 9 0.32 6.58 -2.18
N THR A 10 1.24 5.67 -1.88
CA THR A 10 2.44 5.50 -2.71
C THR A 10 2.15 4.67 -3.96
N GLY A 11 2.78 5.03 -5.10
CA GLY A 11 2.55 4.35 -6.37
C GLY A 11 1.11 4.43 -6.86
N SER A 12 0.49 5.60 -6.74
CA SER A 12 -0.94 5.80 -6.96
C SER A 12 -1.31 6.37 -8.33
N ALA A 13 -0.37 6.42 -9.27
CA ALA A 13 -0.65 6.83 -10.65
C ALA A 13 -1.54 5.82 -11.40
N VAL A 14 -1.34 4.53 -11.17
CA VAL A 14 -1.99 3.44 -11.91
C VAL A 14 -2.40 2.27 -10.99
N GLY A 15 -3.15 1.32 -11.53
CA GLY A 15 -3.43 0.02 -10.91
C GLY A 15 -4.10 0.12 -9.53
N ILE A 16 -3.63 -0.70 -8.60
CA ILE A 16 -4.18 -0.81 -7.24
C ILE A 16 -4.09 0.54 -6.50
N GLY A 17 -2.93 1.22 -6.56
CA GLY A 17 -2.75 2.50 -5.90
C GLY A 17 -3.71 3.57 -6.40
N ARG A 18 -3.95 3.63 -7.71
CA ARG A 18 -4.96 4.51 -8.30
C ARG A 18 -6.36 4.17 -7.80
N ALA A 19 -6.74 2.90 -7.81
CA ALA A 19 -8.06 2.47 -7.36
C ALA A 19 -8.31 2.86 -5.89
N ILE A 20 -7.33 2.63 -5.00
CA ILE A 20 -7.39 3.03 -3.59
C ILE A 20 -7.53 4.55 -3.46
N THR A 21 -6.78 5.32 -4.25
CA THR A 21 -6.84 6.79 -4.23
C THR A 21 -8.24 7.30 -4.59
N LEU A 22 -8.83 6.79 -5.66
CA LEU A 22 -10.15 7.22 -6.12
C LEU A 22 -11.26 6.78 -5.16
N ASP A 23 -11.16 5.58 -4.57
CA ASP A 23 -12.11 5.13 -3.54
C ASP A 23 -12.04 6.02 -2.29
N LEU A 24 -10.84 6.34 -1.79
CA LEU A 24 -10.70 7.24 -0.64
C LEU A 24 -11.19 8.67 -0.97
N ALA A 25 -10.89 9.20 -2.16
CA ALA A 25 -11.39 10.51 -2.59
C ALA A 25 -12.92 10.53 -2.64
N SER A 26 -13.57 9.48 -3.17
CA SER A 26 -15.04 9.37 -3.20
C SER A 26 -15.67 9.31 -1.81
N ARG A 27 -14.91 8.91 -0.79
CA ARG A 27 -15.31 8.89 0.63
C ARG A 27 -14.96 10.18 1.37
N GLY A 28 -14.53 11.23 0.63
CA GLY A 28 -14.24 12.56 1.15
C GLY A 28 -12.87 12.69 1.80
N PHE A 29 -11.89 11.89 1.40
CA PHE A 29 -10.49 12.10 1.74
C PHE A 29 -9.83 13.02 0.73
N ASP A 30 -9.04 13.98 1.20
CA ASP A 30 -8.08 14.67 0.37
C ASP A 30 -6.85 13.77 0.17
N VAL A 31 -6.27 13.77 -1.02
CA VAL A 31 -5.30 12.76 -1.41
C VAL A 31 -4.04 13.34 -2.04
N ALA A 32 -2.88 12.91 -1.57
CA ALA A 32 -1.60 13.12 -2.24
C ALA A 32 -1.27 11.88 -3.09
N ILE A 33 -1.08 12.09 -4.38
CA ILE A 33 -0.86 11.05 -5.38
C ILE A 33 0.63 10.98 -5.69
N HIS A 34 1.25 9.89 -5.30
CA HIS A 34 2.68 9.68 -5.52
C HIS A 34 2.96 8.85 -6.76
N TYR A 35 3.96 9.28 -7.53
CA TYR A 35 4.53 8.55 -8.67
C TYR A 35 6.06 8.68 -8.71
N ARG A 36 6.74 7.74 -9.38
CA ARG A 36 8.17 7.84 -9.67
C ARG A 36 8.41 8.34 -11.09
N SER A 37 7.79 7.73 -12.08
CA SER A 37 8.00 8.02 -13.51
C SER A 37 6.71 8.25 -14.31
N SER A 38 5.54 7.85 -13.79
CA SER A 38 4.26 7.87 -14.51
C SER A 38 3.50 9.18 -14.27
N GLU A 39 4.06 10.32 -14.67
CA GLU A 39 3.49 11.65 -14.41
C GLU A 39 2.12 11.85 -15.06
N GLU A 40 1.99 11.51 -16.34
CA GLU A 40 0.73 11.69 -17.07
C GLU A 40 -0.42 10.94 -16.42
N GLU A 41 -0.18 9.69 -15.97
CA GLU A 41 -1.18 8.87 -15.31
C GLU A 41 -1.50 9.39 -13.90
N ALA A 42 -0.49 9.91 -13.19
CA ALA A 42 -0.70 10.56 -11.91
C ALA A 42 -1.60 11.81 -12.05
N VAL A 43 -1.36 12.63 -13.08
CA VAL A 43 -2.19 13.81 -13.38
C VAL A 43 -3.62 13.40 -13.76
N LYS A 44 -3.81 12.31 -14.53
CA LYS A 44 -5.15 11.78 -14.84
C LYS A 44 -5.86 11.35 -13.56
N THR A 45 -5.20 10.59 -12.69
CA THR A 45 -5.74 10.15 -11.41
C THR A 45 -6.10 11.34 -10.52
N CYS A 46 -5.26 12.37 -10.48
CA CYS A 46 -5.52 13.59 -9.74
C CYS A 46 -6.79 14.31 -10.23
N ARG A 47 -6.93 14.48 -11.54
CA ARG A 47 -8.13 15.09 -12.14
C ARG A 47 -9.42 14.32 -11.82
N GLU A 48 -9.33 13.00 -11.73
CA GLU A 48 -10.49 12.17 -11.36
C GLU A 48 -10.80 12.30 -9.86
N ALA A 49 -9.80 12.33 -8.98
CA ALA A 49 -10.00 12.56 -7.56
C ALA A 49 -10.68 13.91 -7.28
N LEU A 50 -10.28 14.97 -7.99
CA LEU A 50 -10.89 16.29 -7.89
C LEU A 50 -12.39 16.30 -8.23
N LYS A 51 -12.87 15.40 -9.11
CA LYS A 51 -14.30 15.30 -9.46
C LYS A 51 -15.17 14.84 -8.29
N PHE A 52 -14.60 14.18 -7.28
CA PHE A 52 -15.30 13.83 -6.04
C PHE A 52 -15.35 14.97 -5.01
N GLY A 53 -14.79 16.14 -5.33
CA GLY A 53 -14.73 17.29 -4.42
C GLY A 53 -13.58 17.20 -3.41
N ALA A 54 -12.68 16.23 -3.56
CA ALA A 54 -11.47 16.12 -2.76
C ALA A 54 -10.43 17.17 -3.19
N GLU A 55 -9.60 17.65 -2.27
CA GLU A 55 -8.33 18.26 -2.62
C GLU A 55 -7.37 17.16 -3.06
N ALA A 56 -6.71 17.34 -4.21
CA ALA A 56 -5.81 16.34 -4.76
C ALA A 56 -4.64 17.00 -5.50
N PHE A 57 -3.44 16.45 -5.36
CA PHE A 57 -2.25 16.86 -6.09
C PHE A 57 -1.26 15.71 -6.24
N THR A 58 -0.33 15.86 -7.17
CA THR A 58 0.68 14.85 -7.50
C THR A 58 2.03 15.20 -6.88
N LEU A 59 2.79 14.19 -6.48
CA LEU A 59 4.15 14.30 -5.96
C LEU A 59 5.07 13.25 -6.58
N GLN A 60 6.17 13.69 -7.14
CA GLN A 60 7.21 12.80 -7.65
C GLN A 60 8.26 12.52 -6.58
N ALA A 61 8.62 11.25 -6.42
CA ALA A 61 9.73 10.80 -5.58
C ALA A 61 10.16 9.38 -5.94
N ASP A 62 11.39 9.00 -5.60
CA ASP A 62 11.78 7.61 -5.48
C ASP A 62 11.77 7.19 -4.00
N VAL A 63 10.77 6.41 -3.60
CA VAL A 63 10.61 5.99 -2.19
C VAL A 63 11.60 4.91 -1.75
N THR A 64 12.42 4.38 -2.65
CA THR A 64 13.57 3.54 -2.30
C THR A 64 14.74 4.37 -1.73
N ASN A 65 14.71 5.68 -1.97
CA ASN A 65 15.63 6.64 -1.36
C ASN A 65 15.01 7.20 -0.07
N PRO A 66 15.62 7.01 1.12
CA PRO A 66 15.04 7.43 2.39
C PRO A 66 14.87 8.95 2.52
N GLN A 67 15.74 9.75 1.88
CA GLN A 67 15.65 11.21 1.90
C GLN A 67 14.50 11.70 1.02
N GLU A 68 14.27 11.06 -0.13
CA GLU A 68 13.14 11.39 -1.01
C GLU A 68 11.82 10.94 -0.39
N ALA A 69 11.76 9.74 0.21
CA ALA A 69 10.60 9.25 0.94
C ALA A 69 10.20 10.22 2.07
N ARG A 70 11.17 10.72 2.84
CA ARG A 70 10.91 11.73 3.87
C ARG A 70 10.35 13.03 3.28
N LYS A 71 11.00 13.59 2.24
CA LYS A 71 10.54 14.81 1.55
C LYS A 71 9.14 14.65 0.95
N LEU A 72 8.83 13.46 0.40
CA LEU A 72 7.50 13.13 -0.12
C LEU A 72 6.44 13.28 0.98
N VAL A 73 6.66 12.64 2.13
CA VAL A 73 5.72 12.68 3.25
C VAL A 73 5.56 14.09 3.81
N GLU A 74 6.66 14.83 3.97
CA GLU A 74 6.64 16.23 4.42
C GLU A 74 5.80 17.11 3.47
N LYS A 75 6.03 17.00 2.14
CA LYS A 75 5.27 17.74 1.13
C LYS A 75 3.79 17.33 1.11
N ALA A 76 3.49 16.03 1.24
CA ALA A 76 2.12 15.55 1.31
C ALA A 76 1.39 16.13 2.54
N ALA A 77 2.01 16.06 3.71
CA ALA A 77 1.44 16.61 4.93
C ALA A 77 1.28 18.14 4.88
N GLN A 78 2.22 18.84 4.28
CA GLN A 78 2.13 20.29 4.08
C GLN A 78 1.00 20.65 3.12
N GLY A 79 0.96 20.05 1.94
CA GLY A 79 -0.03 20.36 0.90
C GLY A 79 -1.47 20.00 1.33
N LEU A 80 -1.64 18.92 2.08
CA LEU A 80 -2.94 18.51 2.62
C LEU A 80 -3.34 19.24 3.92
N GLY A 81 -2.44 20.03 4.52
CA GLY A 81 -2.69 20.63 5.85
C GLY A 81 -2.70 19.60 6.98
N GLY A 82 -2.07 18.46 6.80
CA GLY A 82 -1.94 17.35 7.75
C GLY A 82 -1.92 15.99 7.06
N LEU A 83 -1.68 14.92 7.81
CA LEU A 83 -1.70 13.55 7.30
C LEU A 83 -2.27 12.61 8.36
N SER A 84 -3.18 11.74 7.96
CA SER A 84 -3.85 10.80 8.87
C SER A 84 -3.93 9.38 8.31
N VAL A 85 -3.77 9.20 7.00
CA VAL A 85 -3.76 7.87 6.36
C VAL A 85 -2.56 7.75 5.45
N VAL A 86 -1.85 6.64 5.55
CA VAL A 86 -0.77 6.26 4.65
C VAL A 86 -1.03 4.87 4.10
N VAL A 87 -1.01 4.75 2.77
CA VAL A 87 -1.08 3.46 2.09
C VAL A 87 0.23 3.21 1.37
N ASN A 88 1.00 2.24 1.85
CA ASN A 88 2.23 1.78 1.24
C ASN A 88 1.90 0.73 0.19
N ASN A 89 1.79 1.18 -1.07
CA ASN A 89 1.41 0.33 -2.19
C ASN A 89 2.59 0.08 -3.17
N VAL A 90 3.65 0.88 -3.15
CA VAL A 90 4.84 0.64 -3.99
C VAL A 90 5.44 -0.73 -3.72
N GLY A 91 5.85 -1.41 -4.80
CA GLY A 91 6.58 -2.66 -4.73
C GLY A 91 6.70 -3.29 -6.11
N ASN A 92 7.94 -3.58 -6.51
CA ASN A 92 8.21 -4.30 -7.75
C ASN A 92 7.99 -5.79 -7.56
N TYR A 93 7.62 -6.48 -8.64
CA TYR A 93 7.51 -7.93 -8.69
C TYR A 93 8.64 -8.49 -9.55
N LEU A 94 9.21 -9.58 -9.10
CA LEU A 94 10.25 -10.32 -9.82
C LEU A 94 9.89 -11.80 -9.84
N GLU A 95 9.98 -12.41 -11.00
CA GLU A 95 9.89 -13.87 -11.18
C GLU A 95 11.20 -14.41 -11.75
N THR A 96 12.08 -14.87 -10.86
CA THR A 96 13.39 -15.45 -11.16
C THR A 96 13.64 -16.64 -10.24
N ILE A 97 14.15 -17.76 -10.77
CA ILE A 97 14.49 -18.94 -9.96
C ILE A 97 15.50 -18.53 -8.88
N THR A 98 15.25 -18.91 -7.63
CA THR A 98 15.99 -18.46 -6.44
C THR A 98 17.52 -18.53 -6.58
N SER A 99 18.04 -19.58 -7.20
CA SER A 99 19.50 -19.77 -7.41
C SER A 99 20.09 -18.89 -8.52
N GLN A 100 19.24 -18.19 -9.28
CA GLN A 100 19.63 -17.31 -10.40
C GLN A 100 19.38 -15.84 -10.11
N VAL A 101 18.79 -15.51 -8.97
CA VAL A 101 18.56 -14.12 -8.55
C VAL A 101 19.91 -13.42 -8.38
N SER A 102 20.12 -12.33 -9.09
CA SER A 102 21.32 -11.49 -8.93
C SER A 102 21.23 -10.67 -7.62
N VAL A 103 22.38 -10.12 -7.22
CA VAL A 103 22.43 -9.22 -6.04
C VAL A 103 21.63 -7.97 -6.29
N GLU A 104 21.68 -7.43 -7.49
CA GLU A 104 20.95 -6.22 -7.91
C GLU A 104 19.44 -6.46 -7.91
N GLU A 105 18.97 -7.57 -8.48
CA GLU A 105 17.54 -7.97 -8.43
C GLU A 105 17.05 -8.15 -7.00
N TRP A 106 17.86 -8.80 -6.16
CA TRP A 106 17.55 -8.95 -4.73
C TRP A 106 17.39 -7.61 -4.06
N GLN A 107 18.36 -6.70 -4.23
CA GLN A 107 18.35 -5.37 -3.64
C GLN A 107 17.15 -4.56 -4.12
N GLU A 108 16.88 -4.55 -5.43
CA GLU A 108 15.74 -3.84 -6.01
C GLU A 108 14.41 -4.28 -5.39
N ILE A 109 14.21 -5.59 -5.22
CA ILE A 109 12.96 -6.11 -4.64
C ILE A 109 12.83 -5.78 -3.16
N ILE A 110 13.90 -5.92 -2.38
CA ILE A 110 13.89 -5.57 -0.96
C ILE A 110 13.68 -4.07 -0.79
N ASP A 111 14.38 -3.24 -1.56
CA ASP A 111 14.30 -1.79 -1.46
C ASP A 111 12.93 -1.25 -1.87
N SER A 112 12.38 -1.72 -3.00
CA SER A 112 11.10 -1.25 -3.49
C SER A 112 9.90 -1.71 -2.66
N ASN A 113 9.98 -2.86 -2.00
CA ASN A 113 8.89 -3.41 -1.20
C ASN A 113 9.04 -3.11 0.30
N LEU A 114 10.09 -3.63 0.94
CA LEU A 114 10.25 -3.60 2.39
C LEU A 114 10.82 -2.27 2.88
N ASN A 115 11.95 -1.84 2.30
CA ASN A 115 12.63 -0.62 2.74
C ASN A 115 11.80 0.63 2.43
N ALA A 116 11.19 0.72 1.25
CA ALA A 116 10.29 1.81 0.90
C ALA A 116 9.09 1.93 1.87
N THR A 117 8.46 0.79 2.22
CA THR A 117 7.39 0.74 3.23
C THR A 117 7.88 1.28 4.57
N PHE A 118 9.06 0.88 5.01
CA PHE A 118 9.67 1.36 6.25
C PHE A 118 9.95 2.87 6.19
N TYR A 119 10.61 3.37 5.14
CA TYR A 119 11.00 4.79 5.04
C TYR A 119 9.78 5.71 5.04
N VAL A 120 8.77 5.41 4.23
CA VAL A 120 7.54 6.20 4.16
C VAL A 120 6.80 6.17 5.49
N THR A 121 6.69 5.01 6.11
CA THR A 121 6.00 4.86 7.40
C THR A 121 6.71 5.64 8.51
N GLN A 122 8.03 5.52 8.64
CA GLN A 122 8.81 6.26 9.64
C GLN A 122 8.66 7.78 9.49
N ALA A 123 8.69 8.26 8.24
CA ALA A 123 8.48 9.68 7.96
C ALA A 123 7.05 10.15 8.30
N ALA A 124 6.06 9.27 8.18
CA ALA A 124 4.65 9.60 8.41
C ALA A 124 4.27 9.63 9.90
N LEU A 125 4.91 8.83 10.76
CA LEU A 125 4.55 8.71 12.18
C LEU A 125 4.42 10.05 12.91
N PRO A 126 5.33 11.03 12.79
CA PRO A 126 5.17 12.33 13.46
C PRO A 126 3.90 13.07 13.06
N HIS A 127 3.49 12.96 11.79
CA HIS A 127 2.28 13.60 11.26
C HIS A 127 1.01 12.90 11.75
N LEU A 128 1.02 11.56 11.79
CA LEU A 128 -0.10 10.76 12.31
C LEU A 128 -0.29 11.01 13.81
N ARG A 129 0.80 11.11 14.58
CA ARG A 129 0.78 11.50 15.99
C ARG A 129 0.17 12.89 16.20
N LYS A 130 0.57 13.86 15.36
CA LYS A 130 0.01 15.22 15.39
C LYS A 130 -1.48 15.24 15.10
N ALA A 131 -1.95 14.37 14.20
CA ALA A 131 -3.38 14.22 13.89
C ALA A 131 -4.18 13.54 15.02
N LYS A 132 -3.53 12.92 16.00
CA LYS A 132 -4.14 12.15 17.12
C LYS A 132 -5.07 11.03 16.65
N TRP A 133 -4.93 10.62 15.42
CA TRP A 133 -5.63 9.53 14.75
C TRP A 133 -4.86 9.15 13.50
N GLY A 134 -4.57 7.88 13.31
CA GLY A 134 -3.80 7.42 12.15
C GLY A 134 -4.21 6.04 11.64
N ARG A 135 -4.03 5.84 10.34
CA ARG A 135 -4.19 4.54 9.68
C ARG A 135 -3.02 4.29 8.74
N ILE A 136 -2.34 3.18 8.95
CA ILE A 136 -1.25 2.71 8.10
C ILE A 136 -1.71 1.41 7.46
N ILE A 137 -1.76 1.40 6.13
CA ILE A 137 -2.13 0.22 5.34
C ILE A 137 -0.93 -0.17 4.47
N ASN A 138 -0.44 -1.36 4.67
CA ASN A 138 0.66 -1.92 3.89
C ASN A 138 0.13 -2.97 2.91
N LEU A 139 0.54 -2.91 1.64
CA LEU A 139 0.18 -3.94 0.66
C LEU A 139 1.11 -5.16 0.82
N GLY A 140 0.49 -6.27 1.23
CA GLY A 140 1.12 -7.58 1.35
C GLY A 140 1.08 -8.39 0.06
N PHE A 141 1.03 -9.71 0.23
CA PHE A 141 0.82 -10.70 -0.83
C PHE A 141 0.09 -11.90 -0.23
N ALA A 142 -0.90 -12.43 -0.93
CA ALA A 142 -1.69 -13.57 -0.45
C ALA A 142 -0.79 -14.76 -0.09
N SER A 143 -1.04 -15.35 1.07
CA SER A 143 -0.27 -16.44 1.68
C SER A 143 1.16 -16.10 2.16
N ALA A 144 1.62 -14.83 2.09
CA ALA A 144 2.95 -14.47 2.62
C ALA A 144 3.06 -14.78 4.13
N GLN A 145 1.95 -14.73 4.87
CA GLN A 145 1.91 -15.09 6.29
C GLN A 145 2.15 -16.60 6.56
N ASN A 146 1.95 -17.47 5.58
CA ASN A 146 2.09 -18.92 5.73
C ASN A 146 3.54 -19.40 5.57
N VAL A 147 4.47 -18.51 5.20
CA VAL A 147 5.90 -18.79 5.03
C VAL A 147 6.15 -20.01 4.12
N LEU A 148 5.47 -20.05 2.98
CA LEU A 148 5.56 -21.15 2.03
C LEU A 148 6.77 -21.00 1.10
N ALA A 149 7.42 -22.11 0.76
CA ALA A 149 8.50 -22.12 -0.22
C ALA A 149 7.99 -21.71 -1.61
N ARG A 150 8.66 -20.73 -2.23
CA ARG A 150 8.33 -20.18 -3.56
C ARG A 150 9.61 -20.07 -4.40
N LYS A 151 9.90 -21.07 -5.21
CA LYS A 151 11.18 -21.17 -5.94
C LYS A 151 11.45 -20.04 -6.94
N ASN A 152 10.43 -19.33 -7.43
CA ASN A 152 10.56 -18.34 -8.50
C ASN A 152 10.38 -16.89 -8.04
N ILE A 153 9.92 -16.65 -6.82
CA ILE A 153 9.58 -15.31 -6.31
C ILE A 153 10.13 -15.07 -4.91
N THR A 154 11.24 -15.72 -4.57
CA THR A 154 11.76 -15.73 -3.20
C THR A 154 12.03 -14.35 -2.61
N PRO A 155 12.74 -13.42 -3.29
CA PRO A 155 12.98 -12.08 -2.74
C PRO A 155 11.69 -11.33 -2.45
N TYR A 156 10.72 -11.44 -3.36
CA TYR A 156 9.41 -10.80 -3.22
C TYR A 156 8.64 -11.33 -2.00
N VAL A 157 8.57 -12.65 -1.83
CA VAL A 157 7.88 -13.25 -0.68
C VAL A 157 8.59 -12.90 0.63
N ILE A 158 9.92 -12.89 0.66
CA ILE A 158 10.70 -12.46 1.83
C ILE A 158 10.35 -11.01 2.19
N ALA A 159 10.34 -10.09 1.22
CA ALA A 159 9.97 -8.70 1.45
C ALA A 159 8.55 -8.57 1.98
N LYS A 160 7.58 -9.28 1.37
CA LYS A 160 6.15 -9.23 1.79
C LYS A 160 5.92 -9.87 3.17
N THR A 161 6.63 -10.93 3.51
CA THR A 161 6.64 -11.50 4.87
C THR A 161 7.28 -10.51 5.86
N GLY A 162 8.38 -9.86 5.47
CA GLY A 162 9.02 -8.79 6.25
C GLY A 162 8.07 -7.64 6.56
N ILE A 163 7.25 -7.22 5.58
CA ILE A 163 6.20 -6.21 5.77
C ILE A 163 5.19 -6.65 6.84
N ILE A 164 4.77 -7.91 6.84
CA ILE A 164 3.84 -8.44 7.86
C ILE A 164 4.46 -8.36 9.25
N ILE A 165 5.71 -8.81 9.41
CA ILE A 165 6.43 -8.76 10.69
C ILE A 165 6.58 -7.31 11.16
N TYR A 166 7.04 -6.42 10.28
CA TYR A 166 7.18 -4.99 10.55
C TYR A 166 5.85 -4.36 10.99
N THR A 167 4.77 -4.64 10.26
CA THR A 167 3.43 -4.11 10.56
C THR A 167 2.95 -4.56 11.93
N LYS A 168 3.08 -5.85 12.29
CA LYS A 168 2.69 -6.37 13.60
C LYS A 168 3.49 -5.75 14.75
N SER A 169 4.80 -5.58 14.56
CA SER A 169 5.66 -4.95 15.55
C SER A 169 5.29 -3.48 15.77
N LEU A 170 5.13 -2.74 14.68
CA LEU A 170 4.73 -1.34 14.72
C LEU A 170 3.33 -1.18 15.34
N ALA A 171 2.37 -2.01 14.93
CA ALA A 171 1.00 -1.99 15.44
C ALA A 171 0.93 -2.10 16.98
N LYS A 172 1.77 -2.97 17.56
CA LYS A 172 1.88 -3.14 19.00
C LYS A 172 2.43 -1.90 19.71
N GLU A 173 3.37 -1.19 19.06
CA GLU A 173 4.00 0.00 19.59
C GLU A 173 3.06 1.21 19.62
N ILE A 174 2.32 1.45 18.50
CA ILE A 174 1.63 2.72 18.28
C ILE A 174 0.13 2.72 18.61
N ILE A 175 -0.44 1.62 19.07
CA ILE A 175 -1.90 1.53 19.32
C ILE A 175 -2.38 2.52 20.39
N GLU A 176 -1.60 2.77 21.41
CA GLU A 176 -1.94 3.74 22.47
C GLU A 176 -2.03 5.18 21.94
N GLU A 177 -1.43 5.44 20.78
CA GLU A 177 -1.46 6.74 20.11
C GLU A 177 -2.71 6.91 19.19
N ASN A 178 -3.66 5.96 19.22
CA ASN A 178 -4.83 5.90 18.32
C ASN A 178 -4.43 5.77 16.84
N ILE A 179 -3.31 5.10 16.59
CA ILE A 179 -2.81 4.78 15.25
C ILE A 179 -2.87 3.26 15.07
N THR A 180 -3.49 2.80 14.00
CA THR A 180 -3.49 1.37 13.64
C THR A 180 -2.63 1.11 12.41
N ALA A 181 -1.99 -0.06 12.36
CA ALA A 181 -1.23 -0.52 11.21
C ALA A 181 -1.69 -1.94 10.83
N ASN A 182 -2.12 -2.12 9.57
CA ASN A 182 -2.64 -3.38 9.07
C ASN A 182 -2.11 -3.68 7.66
N VAL A 183 -2.23 -4.92 7.23
CA VAL A 183 -1.83 -5.41 5.91
C VAL A 183 -3.06 -5.85 5.13
N VAL A 184 -3.19 -5.38 3.89
CA VAL A 184 -4.09 -5.95 2.89
C VAL A 184 -3.23 -6.76 1.92
N SER A 185 -3.53 -8.06 1.80
CA SER A 185 -2.75 -9.01 0.99
C SER A 185 -3.54 -9.45 -0.25
N PRO A 186 -3.31 -8.80 -1.41
CA PRO A 186 -3.99 -9.20 -2.65
C PRO A 186 -3.49 -10.56 -3.14
N GLY A 187 -4.40 -11.35 -3.71
CA GLY A 187 -4.09 -12.44 -4.61
C GLY A 187 -3.91 -11.93 -6.03
N VAL A 188 -4.46 -12.67 -7.00
CA VAL A 188 -4.51 -12.26 -8.41
C VAL A 188 -5.61 -11.22 -8.59
N VAL A 189 -5.24 -10.04 -9.09
CA VAL A 189 -6.12 -8.89 -9.32
C VAL A 189 -6.25 -8.64 -10.82
N GLU A 190 -7.31 -7.98 -11.25
CA GLU A 190 -7.64 -7.73 -12.66
C GLU A 190 -6.54 -7.06 -13.51
N ASN A 191 -5.54 -6.44 -12.88
CA ASN A 191 -4.34 -5.89 -13.54
C ASN A 191 -3.07 -6.73 -13.36
N SER A 192 -3.19 -7.96 -12.84
CA SER A 192 -2.04 -8.85 -12.68
C SER A 192 -1.49 -9.31 -14.01
N ILE A 193 -0.18 -9.57 -14.05
CA ILE A 193 0.50 -10.15 -15.21
C ILE A 193 0.00 -11.59 -15.43
N ASP A 194 -0.05 -12.05 -16.68
CA ASP A 194 -0.39 -13.44 -17.04
C ASP A 194 -1.76 -13.95 -16.56
N LEU A 195 -2.76 -13.10 -16.49
CA LEU A 195 -4.12 -13.46 -16.04
C LEU A 195 -4.65 -14.74 -16.66
N ASN A 196 -4.50 -14.91 -17.98
CA ASN A 196 -5.00 -16.08 -18.70
C ASN A 196 -4.42 -17.41 -18.18
N ASN A 197 -3.18 -17.40 -17.68
CA ASN A 197 -2.52 -18.55 -17.09
C ASN A 197 -2.93 -18.79 -15.64
N PHE A 198 -3.36 -17.75 -14.93
CA PHE A 198 -3.77 -17.85 -13.53
C PHE A 198 -5.26 -18.17 -13.36
N ILE A 199 -6.15 -17.57 -14.14
CA ILE A 199 -7.62 -17.73 -13.98
C ILE A 199 -8.06 -19.20 -13.86
N PRO A 200 -7.60 -20.17 -14.69
CA PRO A 200 -8.01 -21.56 -14.56
C PRO A 200 -7.61 -22.20 -13.23
N LYS A 201 -6.54 -21.69 -12.58
CA LYS A 201 -6.00 -22.20 -11.31
C LYS A 201 -6.63 -21.55 -10.09
N LEU A 202 -7.33 -20.42 -10.27
CA LEU A 202 -8.00 -19.72 -9.15
C LEU A 202 -9.23 -20.49 -8.71
N PRO A 203 -9.45 -20.68 -7.40
CA PRO A 203 -10.70 -21.28 -6.88
C PRO A 203 -11.94 -20.48 -7.33
N SER A 204 -11.86 -19.14 -7.31
CA SER A 204 -12.93 -18.22 -7.73
C SER A 204 -13.17 -18.18 -9.25
N LYS A 205 -12.30 -18.80 -10.07
CA LYS A 205 -12.30 -18.76 -11.55
C LYS A 205 -12.29 -17.37 -12.16
N ARG A 206 -11.93 -16.36 -11.38
CA ARG A 206 -11.73 -14.97 -11.80
C ARG A 206 -10.70 -14.28 -10.88
N PRO A 207 -10.05 -13.22 -11.36
CA PRO A 207 -9.25 -12.36 -10.49
C PRO A 207 -10.16 -11.53 -9.56
N ALA A 208 -9.57 -10.96 -8.52
CA ALA A 208 -10.24 -9.92 -7.73
C ALA A 208 -10.38 -8.64 -8.57
N SER A 209 -11.50 -7.95 -8.43
CA SER A 209 -11.69 -6.60 -8.96
C SER A 209 -11.06 -5.55 -8.04
N PHE A 210 -10.78 -4.35 -8.57
CA PHE A 210 -10.31 -3.25 -7.72
C PHE A 210 -11.28 -2.90 -6.59
N PRO A 211 -12.62 -2.83 -6.79
CA PRO A 211 -13.56 -2.59 -5.69
C PRO A 211 -13.47 -3.60 -4.55
N GLU A 212 -13.24 -4.89 -4.85
CA GLU A 212 -13.06 -5.90 -3.80
C GLU A 212 -11.83 -5.63 -2.94
N LEU A 213 -10.75 -5.14 -3.57
CA LEU A 213 -9.53 -4.78 -2.84
C LEU A 213 -9.67 -3.46 -2.07
N THR A 214 -10.28 -2.43 -2.69
CA THR A 214 -10.46 -1.13 -2.02
C THR A 214 -11.42 -1.21 -0.84
N ASN A 215 -12.40 -2.11 -0.87
CA ASN A 215 -13.27 -2.40 0.28
C ASN A 215 -12.47 -2.98 1.47
N ALA A 216 -11.48 -3.83 1.21
CA ALA A 216 -10.59 -4.33 2.27
C ALA A 216 -9.70 -3.22 2.86
N VAL A 217 -9.21 -2.31 2.01
CA VAL A 217 -8.47 -1.12 2.48
C VAL A 217 -9.39 -0.23 3.31
N TRP A 218 -10.59 0.05 2.82
CA TRP A 218 -11.60 0.84 3.55
C TRP A 218 -11.95 0.24 4.91
N PHE A 219 -12.08 -1.07 5.00
CA PHE A 219 -12.34 -1.76 6.27
C PHE A 219 -11.35 -1.34 7.36
N PHE A 220 -10.05 -1.24 7.04
CA PHE A 220 -9.03 -0.80 7.99
C PHE A 220 -8.92 0.71 8.14
N VAL A 221 -9.25 1.49 7.10
CA VAL A 221 -9.22 2.96 7.13
C VAL A 221 -10.44 3.53 7.87
N ASN A 222 -11.56 2.79 7.88
CA ASN A 222 -12.78 3.24 8.57
C ASN A 222 -12.47 3.69 10.00
N PRO A 223 -12.94 4.88 10.41
CA PRO A 223 -12.82 5.36 11.78
C PRO A 223 -13.29 4.40 12.87
N ASP A 224 -14.28 3.57 12.58
CA ASP A 224 -14.85 2.61 13.54
C ASP A 224 -13.97 1.36 13.73
N ALA A 225 -12.97 1.13 12.86
CA ALA A 225 -12.00 0.03 12.97
C ALA A 225 -10.83 0.36 13.94
N CYS A 226 -11.08 1.13 14.99
CA CYS A 226 -10.03 1.62 15.90
C CYS A 226 -9.40 0.54 16.80
N TYR A 227 -10.05 -0.61 16.96
CA TYR A 227 -9.56 -1.74 17.76
C TYR A 227 -8.94 -2.85 16.91
N ILE A 228 -8.79 -2.62 15.59
CA ILE A 228 -8.26 -3.60 14.63
C ILE A 228 -6.86 -3.12 14.20
N THR A 229 -5.82 -3.79 14.70
CA THR A 229 -4.43 -3.47 14.38
C THR A 229 -3.58 -4.73 14.30
N GLY A 230 -2.48 -4.71 13.54
CA GLY A 230 -1.59 -5.84 13.34
C GLY A 230 -2.18 -6.99 12.52
N GLN A 231 -3.31 -6.76 11.86
CA GLN A 231 -4.02 -7.80 11.11
C GLN A 231 -3.55 -7.90 9.66
N VAL A 232 -3.69 -9.11 9.10
CA VAL A 232 -3.47 -9.39 7.69
C VAL A 232 -4.79 -9.85 7.10
N LEU A 233 -5.33 -9.07 6.17
CA LEU A 233 -6.57 -9.42 5.46
C LEU A 233 -6.22 -9.83 4.03
N GLU A 234 -6.42 -11.10 3.72
CA GLU A 234 -6.22 -11.60 2.36
C GLU A 234 -7.45 -11.37 1.49
N VAL A 235 -7.22 -10.82 0.30
CA VAL A 235 -8.23 -10.64 -0.76
C VAL A 235 -7.81 -11.51 -1.93
N SER A 236 -8.00 -12.84 -1.79
CA SER A 236 -7.38 -13.83 -2.67
C SER A 236 -8.36 -14.80 -3.33
N GLY A 237 -9.66 -14.75 -2.99
CA GLY A 237 -10.67 -15.67 -3.54
C GLY A 237 -10.37 -17.14 -3.24
N GLY A 238 -9.70 -17.41 -2.11
CA GLY A 238 -9.29 -18.78 -1.70
C GLY A 238 -7.98 -19.26 -2.34
N TRP A 239 -7.29 -18.42 -3.13
CA TRP A 239 -6.02 -18.78 -3.74
C TRP A 239 -4.91 -18.92 -2.68
N ASN A 240 -4.21 -20.04 -2.71
CA ASN A 240 -3.12 -20.40 -1.78
C ASN A 240 -3.53 -20.49 -0.29
N LEU A 241 -4.77 -20.81 -0.01
CA LEU A 241 -5.20 -21.24 1.32
C LEU A 241 -4.58 -22.58 1.70
#